data_de2be317d37ed8bba4459d73671fedfd
#
_entry.id   de2be317d37ed8bba4459d73671fedfd
#
_cell.length_a   1.000
_cell.length_b   1.000
_cell.length_c   1.000
_cell.angle_alpha   90.00
_cell.angle_beta   90.00
_cell.angle_gamma   90.00
#
_symmetry.space_group_name_H-M   'P 1'
#
loop_
_entity.id
_entity.type
_entity.pdbx_description
1 polymer ?
#
loop_
_entity_poly.entity_id
_entity_poly.type
_entity_poly.pdbx_seq_one_letter_code
_entity_poly.pdbx_strand_id
1 'polypeptide(L)'
;MRRLWRFADERGFDWFSVSDHFQETPPQGGDVDCFESIATLTAAAVETTEVRVGCLVFCVGYRHPGVLAKALSTIDHLSNGRADCGLGAGWDEVEFASYGIPFPSIGQREDQLEEYAEVLRLLFDRPRADFAGAHYTFVNAPNNPKPVQKRLPLWIGGAGEKRTLRTAARFADGWNAPYLGPAEWKRKSEVLDTWCVKLGRDPNSIARTINVGFYMGADAKSAKRHEDLYQNHWSRMKNTYGLTGFLRGTAREATEVVASYAKAGAYRVNIALREGPYDWDALDAFASDVMPQFA
;
A
#
# COMPACT_ATOMS: atom_id res chain seq x y z
N MET A 1 -9.80 -11.73 10.51
CA MET A 1 -9.89 -11.06 9.21
C MET A 1 -11.23 -10.32 9.03
N ARG A 2 -12.40 -11.01 8.93
CA ARG A 2 -13.72 -10.37 8.67
C ARG A 2 -14.11 -9.27 9.68
N ARG A 3 -13.81 -9.44 10.96
CA ARG A 3 -14.02 -8.41 11.98
C ARG A 3 -13.22 -7.12 11.68
N LEU A 4 -12.02 -7.25 11.06
CA LEU A 4 -11.13 -6.09 10.84
C LEU A 4 -11.66 -5.14 9.77
N TRP A 5 -12.08 -5.65 8.59
CA TRP A 5 -12.62 -4.76 7.56
C TRP A 5 -14.00 -4.20 7.91
N ARG A 6 -14.84 -4.95 8.65
CA ARG A 6 -16.10 -4.41 9.18
C ARG A 6 -15.84 -3.31 10.19
N PHE A 7 -14.89 -3.52 11.10
CA PHE A 7 -14.48 -2.48 12.03
C PHE A 7 -13.98 -1.22 11.29
N ALA A 8 -13.18 -1.37 10.25
CA ALA A 8 -12.72 -0.23 9.47
C ALA A 8 -13.88 0.53 8.80
N ASP A 9 -14.86 -0.20 8.25
CA ASP A 9 -16.07 0.36 7.64
C ASP A 9 -16.94 1.09 8.68
N GLU A 10 -17.22 0.45 9.80
CA GLU A 10 -18.07 0.97 10.88
C GLU A 10 -17.46 2.16 11.63
N ARG A 11 -16.10 2.20 11.72
CA ARG A 11 -15.38 3.26 12.45
C ARG A 11 -14.92 4.41 11.55
N GLY A 12 -15.31 4.41 10.27
CA GLY A 12 -15.07 5.51 9.35
C GLY A 12 -13.62 5.63 8.89
N PHE A 13 -12.88 4.52 8.76
CA PHE A 13 -11.59 4.56 8.07
C PHE A 13 -11.81 4.81 6.58
N ASP A 14 -10.96 5.64 5.96
CA ASP A 14 -11.06 5.93 4.52
C ASP A 14 -10.73 4.70 3.66
N TRP A 15 -9.82 3.87 4.13
CA TRP A 15 -9.27 2.80 3.33
C TRP A 15 -8.89 1.58 4.16
N PHE A 16 -9.29 0.41 3.66
CA PHE A 16 -8.84 -0.89 4.09
C PHE A 16 -7.92 -1.48 3.02
N SER A 17 -6.70 -1.86 3.38
CA SER A 17 -5.77 -2.47 2.43
C SER A 17 -5.16 -3.76 2.96
N VAL A 18 -4.84 -4.66 2.04
CA VAL A 18 -4.06 -5.85 2.29
C VAL A 18 -2.67 -5.71 1.69
N SER A 19 -1.72 -6.52 2.13
CA SER A 19 -0.44 -6.73 1.47
C SER A 19 -0.51 -7.96 0.56
N ASP A 20 0.30 -7.98 -0.49
CA ASP A 20 0.37 -9.09 -1.45
C ASP A 20 1.56 -9.99 -1.11
N HIS A 21 1.41 -10.76 -0.05
CA HIS A 21 2.37 -11.74 0.42
C HIS A 21 1.73 -13.11 0.55
N PHE A 22 2.51 -14.15 0.39
CA PHE A 22 2.09 -15.55 0.55
C PHE A 22 2.52 -16.13 1.90
N GLN A 23 3.41 -15.43 2.60
CA GLN A 23 3.90 -15.77 3.93
C GLN A 23 4.18 -14.49 4.72
N GLU A 24 4.35 -14.60 6.03
CA GLU A 24 4.79 -13.45 6.83
C GLU A 24 6.22 -13.05 6.45
N THR A 25 6.51 -11.76 6.60
CA THR A 25 7.84 -11.24 6.30
C THR A 25 8.87 -11.61 7.35
N PRO A 26 10.17 -11.66 6.96
CA PRO A 26 11.25 -11.87 7.92
C PRO A 26 11.15 -10.95 9.15
N PRO A 27 11.52 -11.43 10.35
CA PRO A 27 12.31 -12.65 10.59
C PRO A 27 11.51 -13.94 10.81
N GLN A 28 10.18 -13.92 10.65
CA GLN A 28 9.34 -15.11 10.76
C GLN A 28 9.68 -16.10 9.62
N GLY A 29 9.24 -17.33 9.73
CA GLY A 29 9.65 -18.41 8.85
C GLY A 29 8.58 -18.92 7.88
N GLY A 30 7.44 -18.26 7.77
CA GLY A 30 6.29 -18.75 6.99
C GLY A 30 5.34 -19.64 7.79
N ASP A 31 5.41 -19.55 9.13
CA ASP A 31 4.60 -20.37 10.03
C ASP A 31 3.28 -19.71 10.45
N VAL A 32 3.07 -18.44 10.07
CA VAL A 32 1.87 -17.66 10.40
C VAL A 32 0.92 -17.60 9.20
N ASP A 33 -0.39 -17.68 9.48
CA ASP A 33 -1.42 -17.60 8.44
C ASP A 33 -1.29 -16.32 7.61
N CYS A 34 -1.16 -16.48 6.30
CA CYS A 34 -1.14 -15.40 5.32
C CYS A 34 -2.20 -15.66 4.24
N PHE A 35 -3.15 -14.74 4.07
CA PHE A 35 -4.24 -14.91 3.13
C PHE A 35 -3.94 -14.23 1.79
N GLU A 36 -4.35 -14.89 0.69
CA GLU A 36 -4.16 -14.35 -0.67
C GLU A 36 -4.92 -13.03 -0.86
N SER A 37 -4.24 -12.07 -1.46
CA SER A 37 -4.66 -10.68 -1.51
C SER A 37 -5.94 -10.43 -2.31
N ILE A 38 -6.10 -11.01 -3.50
CA ILE A 38 -7.27 -10.80 -4.38
C ILE A 38 -8.51 -11.42 -3.76
N ALA A 39 -8.40 -12.66 -3.23
CA ALA A 39 -9.50 -13.34 -2.58
C ALA A 39 -9.97 -12.57 -1.33
N THR A 40 -9.02 -12.08 -0.53
CA THR A 40 -9.31 -11.28 0.67
C THR A 40 -9.96 -9.96 0.33
N LEU A 41 -9.44 -9.23 -0.67
CA LEU A 41 -10.04 -7.97 -1.12
C LEU A 41 -11.44 -8.14 -1.69
N THR A 42 -11.68 -9.23 -2.43
CA THR A 42 -13.02 -9.54 -2.95
C THR A 42 -14.02 -9.72 -1.82
N ALA A 43 -13.63 -10.47 -0.77
CA ALA A 43 -14.48 -10.64 0.41
C ALA A 43 -14.74 -9.31 1.14
N ALA A 44 -13.71 -8.49 1.36
CA ALA A 44 -13.85 -7.18 1.97
C ALA A 44 -14.75 -6.25 1.13
N ALA A 45 -14.59 -6.24 -0.19
CA ALA A 45 -15.41 -5.43 -1.11
C ALA A 45 -16.91 -5.74 -1.01
N VAL A 46 -17.26 -7.01 -0.81
CA VAL A 46 -18.66 -7.46 -0.70
C VAL A 46 -19.25 -7.23 0.71
N GLU A 47 -18.40 -7.30 1.74
CA GLU A 47 -18.83 -7.22 3.14
C GLU A 47 -18.79 -5.80 3.73
N THR A 48 -18.34 -4.80 2.98
CA THR A 48 -18.25 -3.39 3.39
C THR A 48 -19.03 -2.50 2.45
N THR A 49 -19.38 -1.28 2.90
CA THR A 49 -20.23 -0.35 2.14
C THR A 49 -19.56 1.00 1.88
N GLU A 50 -18.76 1.51 2.79
CA GLU A 50 -18.16 2.85 2.74
C GLU A 50 -16.65 2.83 2.51
N VAL A 51 -15.93 2.00 3.27
CA VAL A 51 -14.46 1.96 3.21
C VAL A 51 -13.97 1.56 1.83
N ARG A 52 -13.01 2.29 1.28
CA ARG A 52 -12.33 1.91 0.05
C ARG A 52 -11.47 0.67 0.31
N VAL A 53 -11.35 -0.20 -0.69
CA VAL A 53 -10.60 -1.46 -0.59
C VAL A 53 -9.46 -1.50 -1.60
N GLY A 54 -8.27 -1.90 -1.17
CA GLY A 54 -7.11 -1.95 -2.06
C GLY A 54 -5.98 -2.83 -1.55
N CYS A 55 -4.91 -2.87 -2.32
CA CYS A 55 -3.68 -3.57 -1.93
C CYS A 55 -2.52 -2.58 -1.88
N LEU A 56 -1.77 -2.58 -0.81
CA LEU A 56 -0.53 -1.85 -0.66
C LEU A 56 0.62 -2.81 -0.35
N VAL A 57 1.23 -3.37 -1.38
CA VAL A 57 0.95 -3.18 -2.81
C VAL A 57 0.91 -4.54 -3.49
N PHE A 58 0.22 -4.67 -4.64
CA PHE A 58 0.37 -5.86 -5.47
C PHE A 58 1.80 -5.96 -6.01
N CYS A 59 2.40 -7.12 -5.86
CA CYS A 59 3.72 -7.41 -6.40
C CYS A 59 3.61 -7.73 -7.90
N VAL A 60 4.26 -6.93 -8.75
CA VAL A 60 4.21 -7.11 -10.21
C VAL A 60 4.84 -8.43 -10.67
N GLY A 61 5.70 -9.05 -9.85
CA GLY A 61 6.30 -10.34 -10.13
C GLY A 61 5.39 -11.55 -9.92
N TYR A 62 4.24 -11.40 -9.23
CA TYR A 62 3.42 -12.54 -8.86
C TYR A 62 2.35 -12.91 -9.87
N ARG A 63 1.91 -11.97 -10.71
CA ARG A 63 0.85 -12.24 -11.70
C ARG A 63 0.94 -11.35 -12.93
N HIS A 64 0.36 -11.83 -14.03
CA HIS A 64 0.30 -11.08 -15.28
C HIS A 64 -0.63 -9.86 -15.15
N PRO A 65 -0.27 -8.66 -15.71
CA PRO A 65 -1.08 -7.44 -15.58
C PRO A 65 -2.51 -7.56 -16.13
N GLY A 66 -2.71 -8.34 -17.17
CA GLY A 66 -4.05 -8.62 -17.71
C GLY A 66 -4.95 -9.38 -16.72
N VAL A 67 -4.38 -10.29 -15.92
CA VAL A 67 -5.11 -11.00 -14.86
C VAL A 67 -5.47 -10.04 -13.74
N LEU A 68 -4.52 -9.21 -13.29
CA LEU A 68 -4.80 -8.23 -12.25
C LEU A 68 -5.82 -7.18 -12.71
N ALA A 69 -5.74 -6.70 -13.96
CA ALA A 69 -6.73 -5.76 -14.51
C ALA A 69 -8.16 -6.34 -14.46
N LYS A 70 -8.31 -7.62 -14.79
CA LYS A 70 -9.60 -8.32 -14.70
C LYS A 70 -10.11 -8.44 -13.27
N ALA A 71 -9.25 -8.87 -12.35
CA ALA A 71 -9.59 -8.99 -10.95
C ALA A 71 -10.02 -7.65 -10.36
N LEU A 72 -9.25 -6.58 -10.60
CA LEU A 72 -9.56 -5.24 -10.10
C LEU A 72 -10.83 -4.65 -10.70
N SER A 73 -11.08 -4.83 -12.01
CA SER A 73 -12.37 -4.42 -12.60
C SER A 73 -13.54 -5.14 -11.94
N THR A 74 -13.39 -6.44 -11.62
CA THR A 74 -14.41 -7.21 -10.92
C THR A 74 -14.62 -6.70 -9.49
N ILE A 75 -13.54 -6.50 -8.73
CA ILE A 75 -13.61 -5.96 -7.36
C ILE A 75 -14.23 -4.56 -7.36
N ASP A 76 -13.93 -3.74 -8.36
CA ASP A 76 -14.50 -2.40 -8.50
C ASP A 76 -16.02 -2.44 -8.70
N HIS A 77 -16.52 -3.36 -9.52
CA HIS A 77 -17.96 -3.60 -9.66
C HIS A 77 -18.60 -4.12 -8.36
N LEU A 78 -17.97 -5.11 -7.71
CA LEU A 78 -18.49 -5.70 -6.47
C LEU A 78 -18.51 -4.68 -5.31
N SER A 79 -17.56 -3.76 -5.29
CA SER A 79 -17.48 -2.69 -4.28
C SER A 79 -18.25 -1.43 -4.66
N ASN A 80 -18.92 -1.39 -5.81
CA ASN A 80 -19.57 -0.18 -6.33
C ASN A 80 -18.63 1.03 -6.44
N GLY A 81 -17.44 0.81 -7.03
CA GLY A 81 -16.47 1.88 -7.32
C GLY A 81 -15.55 2.27 -6.15
N ARG A 82 -15.29 1.35 -5.21
CA ARG A 82 -14.38 1.60 -4.06
C ARG A 82 -13.02 0.93 -4.18
N ALA A 83 -12.70 0.26 -5.31
CA ALA A 83 -11.41 -0.42 -5.48
C ALA A 83 -10.27 0.55 -5.76
N ASP A 84 -9.10 0.25 -5.19
CA ASP A 84 -7.82 0.92 -5.46
C ASP A 84 -6.75 -0.12 -5.85
N CYS A 85 -5.88 0.22 -6.79
CA CYS A 85 -4.77 -0.61 -7.23
C CYS A 85 -3.44 -0.03 -6.75
N GLY A 86 -2.78 -0.66 -5.80
CA GLY A 86 -1.38 -0.34 -5.49
C GLY A 86 -0.43 -1.33 -6.15
N LEU A 87 0.69 -0.86 -6.70
CA LEU A 87 1.72 -1.66 -7.35
C LEU A 87 3.09 -1.45 -6.71
N GLY A 88 3.87 -2.52 -6.62
CA GLY A 88 5.25 -2.51 -6.16
C GLY A 88 6.12 -3.52 -6.91
N ALA A 89 7.42 -3.24 -6.95
CA ALA A 89 8.41 -4.07 -7.68
C ALA A 89 8.71 -5.44 -7.04
N GLY A 90 8.24 -5.67 -5.80
CA GLY A 90 8.63 -6.84 -5.01
C GLY A 90 10.00 -6.65 -4.33
N TRP A 91 10.20 -7.30 -3.19
CA TRP A 91 11.43 -7.13 -2.39
C TRP A 91 11.85 -8.38 -1.61
N ASP A 92 10.95 -9.27 -1.28
CA ASP A 92 11.22 -10.46 -0.44
C ASP A 92 11.72 -11.63 -1.29
N GLU A 93 13.04 -11.71 -1.48
CA GLU A 93 13.69 -12.76 -2.25
C GLU A 93 13.38 -14.16 -1.71
N VAL A 94 13.24 -14.29 -0.38
CA VAL A 94 12.95 -15.58 0.27
C VAL A 94 11.57 -16.08 -0.13
N GLU A 95 10.58 -15.21 -0.14
CA GLU A 95 9.22 -15.53 -0.56
C GLU A 95 9.17 -15.94 -2.04
N PHE A 96 9.83 -15.19 -2.93
CA PHE A 96 9.92 -15.56 -4.35
C PHE A 96 10.53 -16.95 -4.54
N ALA A 97 11.64 -17.22 -3.84
CA ALA A 97 12.33 -18.52 -3.92
C ALA A 97 11.44 -19.66 -3.38
N SER A 98 10.73 -19.44 -2.27
CA SER A 98 9.87 -20.44 -1.64
C SER A 98 8.73 -20.91 -2.56
N TYR A 99 8.23 -20.01 -3.41
CA TYR A 99 7.16 -20.33 -4.37
C TYR A 99 7.65 -20.59 -5.79
N GLY A 100 8.98 -20.69 -6.00
CA GLY A 100 9.56 -20.95 -7.31
C GLY A 100 9.33 -19.82 -8.32
N ILE A 101 9.10 -18.61 -7.86
CA ILE A 101 8.89 -17.42 -8.69
C ILE A 101 10.25 -16.78 -8.98
N PRO A 102 10.56 -16.43 -10.24
CA PRO A 102 11.83 -15.78 -10.57
C PRO A 102 11.99 -14.43 -9.85
N PHE A 103 13.18 -14.20 -9.25
CA PHE A 103 13.53 -12.95 -8.60
C PHE A 103 14.63 -12.23 -9.39
N PRO A 104 14.30 -11.48 -10.44
CA PRO A 104 15.30 -10.79 -11.25
C PRO A 104 15.93 -9.61 -10.49
N SER A 105 16.98 -9.01 -11.08
CA SER A 105 17.64 -7.85 -10.49
C SER A 105 16.65 -6.72 -10.18
N ILE A 106 17.00 -5.88 -9.20
CA ILE A 106 16.15 -4.73 -8.85
C ILE A 106 15.86 -3.83 -10.07
N GLY A 107 16.84 -3.67 -10.98
CA GLY A 107 16.65 -2.91 -12.21
C GLY A 107 15.55 -3.51 -13.08
N GLN A 108 15.56 -4.81 -13.30
CA GLN A 108 14.56 -5.50 -14.11
C GLN A 108 13.16 -5.48 -13.44
N ARG A 109 13.09 -5.63 -12.12
CA ARG A 109 11.82 -5.52 -11.39
C ARG A 109 11.22 -4.10 -11.46
N GLU A 110 12.05 -3.07 -11.43
CA GLU A 110 11.60 -1.68 -11.60
C GLU A 110 11.20 -1.37 -13.06
N ASP A 111 11.88 -1.95 -14.06
CA ASP A 111 11.44 -1.85 -15.46
C ASP A 111 10.10 -2.57 -15.66
N GLN A 112 9.94 -3.73 -15.05
CA GLN A 112 8.68 -4.48 -15.04
C GLN A 112 7.55 -3.69 -14.37
N LEU A 113 7.81 -3.01 -13.24
CA LEU A 113 6.84 -2.16 -12.56
C LEU A 113 6.36 -1.00 -13.47
N GLU A 114 7.29 -0.38 -14.20
CA GLU A 114 6.97 0.73 -15.11
C GLU A 114 6.05 0.26 -16.26
N GLU A 115 6.40 -0.84 -16.94
CA GLU A 115 5.55 -1.42 -17.99
C GLU A 115 4.20 -1.90 -17.45
N TYR A 116 4.19 -2.51 -16.27
CA TYR A 116 2.97 -2.99 -15.61
C TYR A 116 1.99 -1.84 -15.35
N ALA A 117 2.48 -0.72 -14.81
CA ALA A 117 1.67 0.47 -14.55
C ALA A 117 1.09 1.06 -15.84
N GLU A 118 1.89 1.14 -16.91
CA GLU A 118 1.45 1.61 -18.21
C GLU A 118 0.36 0.71 -18.81
N VAL A 119 0.59 -0.60 -18.79
CA VAL A 119 -0.37 -1.59 -19.30
C VAL A 119 -1.71 -1.52 -18.54
N LEU A 120 -1.68 -1.40 -17.20
CA LEU A 120 -2.92 -1.25 -16.45
C LEU A 120 -3.69 0.02 -16.83
N ARG A 121 -3.00 1.14 -17.05
CA ARG A 121 -3.65 2.36 -17.57
C ARG A 121 -4.31 2.12 -18.91
N LEU A 122 -3.61 1.49 -19.84
CA LEU A 122 -4.18 1.17 -21.15
C LEU A 122 -5.41 0.27 -21.02
N LEU A 123 -5.34 -0.79 -20.20
CA LEU A 123 -6.44 -1.73 -20.01
C LEU A 123 -7.65 -1.10 -19.30
N PHE A 124 -7.45 -0.17 -18.36
CA PHE A 124 -8.56 0.52 -17.70
C PHE A 124 -9.17 1.62 -18.55
N ASP A 125 -8.33 2.43 -19.22
CA ASP A 125 -8.76 3.69 -19.81
C ASP A 125 -9.13 3.56 -21.30
N ARG A 126 -8.65 2.52 -22.03
CA ARG A 126 -8.87 2.35 -23.48
C ARG A 126 -9.85 1.22 -23.76
N PRO A 127 -10.67 1.33 -24.83
CA PRO A 127 -11.54 0.24 -25.26
C PRO A 127 -10.74 -1.05 -25.52
N ARG A 128 -9.57 -0.90 -26.13
CA ARG A 128 -8.60 -1.96 -26.40
C ARG A 128 -7.18 -1.46 -26.17
N ALA A 129 -6.32 -2.33 -25.72
CA ALA A 129 -4.93 -2.03 -25.42
C ALA A 129 -4.01 -2.75 -26.42
N ASP A 130 -3.10 -1.99 -27.01
CA ASP A 130 -1.93 -2.49 -27.71
C ASP A 130 -0.70 -2.02 -26.93
N PHE A 131 0.23 -2.92 -26.68
CA PHE A 131 1.47 -2.64 -25.96
C PHE A 131 2.56 -3.61 -26.41
N ALA A 132 3.76 -3.11 -26.64
CA ALA A 132 4.94 -3.92 -26.97
C ALA A 132 6.13 -3.43 -26.15
N GLY A 133 6.35 -4.05 -25.01
CA GLY A 133 7.45 -3.78 -24.09
C GLY A 133 8.46 -4.89 -24.03
N ALA A 134 9.42 -4.78 -23.12
CA ALA A 134 10.41 -5.82 -22.86
C ALA A 134 9.85 -7.00 -22.02
N HIS A 135 8.85 -6.72 -21.18
CA HIS A 135 8.26 -7.71 -20.27
C HIS A 135 6.86 -8.15 -20.71
N TYR A 136 6.10 -7.28 -21.36
CA TYR A 136 4.71 -7.55 -21.72
C TYR A 136 4.41 -7.19 -23.17
N THR A 137 3.51 -7.97 -23.79
CA THR A 137 2.96 -7.70 -25.12
C THR A 137 1.46 -7.89 -25.07
N PHE A 138 0.71 -6.89 -25.57
CA PHE A 138 -0.73 -6.93 -25.71
C PHE A 138 -1.10 -6.55 -27.15
N VAL A 139 -2.00 -7.31 -27.73
CA VAL A 139 -2.50 -7.07 -29.11
C VAL A 139 -4.01 -6.97 -29.05
N ASN A 140 -4.55 -5.78 -29.34
CA ASN A 140 -5.98 -5.52 -29.39
C ASN A 140 -6.75 -6.06 -28.16
N ALA A 141 -6.13 -5.99 -26.95
CA ALA A 141 -6.62 -6.64 -25.76
C ALA A 141 -7.80 -5.86 -25.12
N PRO A 142 -8.98 -6.49 -24.95
CA PRO A 142 -10.09 -5.88 -24.25
C PRO A 142 -9.93 -6.09 -22.74
N ASN A 143 -10.42 -5.14 -21.96
CA ASN A 143 -10.70 -5.32 -20.53
C ASN A 143 -12.15 -4.90 -20.25
N ASN A 144 -13.09 -5.80 -20.45
CA ASN A 144 -14.52 -5.60 -20.20
C ASN A 144 -15.04 -6.56 -19.14
N PRO A 145 -15.92 -6.11 -18.21
CA PRO A 145 -16.34 -4.72 -18.08
C PRO A 145 -15.18 -3.79 -17.69
N LYS A 146 -15.30 -2.52 -18.07
CA LYS A 146 -14.41 -1.47 -17.53
C LYS A 146 -14.72 -1.27 -16.06
N PRO A 147 -13.79 -0.71 -15.24
CA PRO A 147 -14.11 -0.27 -13.90
C PRO A 147 -15.36 0.63 -13.87
N VAL A 148 -16.11 0.56 -12.76
CA VAL A 148 -17.23 1.47 -12.50
C VAL A 148 -16.74 2.90 -12.33
N GLN A 149 -15.59 3.05 -11.68
CA GLN A 149 -14.93 4.34 -11.53
C GLN A 149 -14.49 4.88 -12.88
N LYS A 150 -14.74 6.17 -13.14
CA LYS A 150 -14.23 6.86 -14.34
C LYS A 150 -12.71 6.71 -14.50
N ARG A 151 -12.00 6.65 -13.36
CA ARG A 151 -10.57 6.39 -13.26
C ARG A 151 -10.31 5.57 -12.01
N LEU A 152 -9.92 4.30 -12.18
CA LEU A 152 -9.53 3.45 -11.06
C LEU A 152 -8.20 3.96 -10.51
N PRO A 153 -8.12 4.34 -9.21
CA PRO A 153 -6.91 4.90 -8.63
C PRO A 153 -5.74 3.91 -8.68
N LEU A 154 -4.61 4.36 -9.19
CA LEU A 154 -3.36 3.60 -9.24
C LEU A 154 -2.35 4.22 -8.29
N TRP A 155 -1.88 3.44 -7.34
CA TRP A 155 -0.88 3.80 -6.36
C TRP A 155 0.45 3.11 -6.68
N ILE A 156 1.56 3.81 -6.52
CA ILE A 156 2.89 3.20 -6.59
C ILE A 156 3.49 3.20 -5.18
N GLY A 157 3.86 2.01 -4.71
CA GLY A 157 4.51 1.82 -3.42
C GLY A 157 6.03 1.73 -3.55
N GLY A 158 6.71 2.28 -2.54
CA GLY A 158 8.16 2.25 -2.46
C GLY A 158 8.79 3.65 -2.41
N ALA A 159 10.10 3.70 -2.16
CA ALA A 159 10.83 4.95 -1.92
C ALA A 159 12.08 5.11 -2.80
N GLY A 160 12.23 4.31 -3.85
CA GLY A 160 13.34 4.35 -4.79
C GLY A 160 13.35 5.62 -5.65
N GLU A 161 14.33 6.50 -5.43
CA GLU A 161 14.33 7.86 -5.99
C GLU A 161 14.45 7.92 -7.51
N LYS A 162 15.22 7.00 -8.10
CA LYS A 162 15.55 7.05 -9.53
C LYS A 162 14.50 6.42 -10.42
N ARG A 163 13.83 5.36 -9.97
CA ARG A 163 12.89 4.56 -10.78
C ARG A 163 11.49 4.56 -10.19
N THR A 164 11.30 4.09 -8.96
CA THR A 164 9.97 4.00 -8.33
C THR A 164 9.26 5.34 -8.32
N LEU A 165 9.92 6.43 -7.87
CA LEU A 165 9.30 7.77 -7.87
C LEU A 165 9.11 8.34 -9.28
N ARG A 166 9.95 7.98 -10.26
CA ARG A 166 9.71 8.32 -11.67
C ARG A 166 8.45 7.60 -12.20
N THR A 167 8.30 6.32 -11.92
CA THR A 167 7.10 5.55 -12.31
C THR A 167 5.85 6.14 -11.67
N ALA A 168 5.91 6.52 -10.38
CA ALA A 168 4.81 7.22 -9.72
C ALA A 168 4.48 8.54 -10.43
N ALA A 169 5.47 9.37 -10.77
CA ALA A 169 5.28 10.62 -11.49
C ALA A 169 4.65 10.42 -12.89
N ARG A 170 4.94 9.30 -13.57
CA ARG A 170 4.36 8.99 -14.89
C ARG A 170 2.92 8.52 -14.83
N PHE A 171 2.59 7.60 -13.92
CA PHE A 171 1.37 6.80 -14.04
C PHE A 171 0.44 6.87 -12.83
N ALA A 172 0.93 7.22 -11.63
CA ALA A 172 0.16 7.07 -10.41
C ALA A 172 -0.82 8.22 -10.15
N ASP A 173 -1.94 7.91 -9.51
CA ASP A 173 -2.82 8.88 -8.85
C ASP A 173 -2.39 9.10 -7.40
N GLY A 174 -1.63 8.16 -6.84
CA GLY A 174 -1.07 8.25 -5.50
C GLY A 174 0.27 7.54 -5.36
N TRP A 175 1.06 8.01 -4.42
CA TRP A 175 2.31 7.40 -3.98
C TRP A 175 2.20 7.01 -2.50
N ASN A 176 2.70 5.82 -2.17
CA ASN A 176 2.77 5.35 -0.80
C ASN A 176 4.20 4.96 -0.42
N ALA A 177 4.74 5.57 0.62
CA ALA A 177 6.03 5.20 1.17
C ALA A 177 5.89 4.18 2.32
N PRO A 178 6.80 3.21 2.45
CA PRO A 178 6.79 2.26 3.55
C PRO A 178 7.63 2.76 4.73
N TYR A 179 7.05 2.90 5.90
CA TYR A 179 7.72 3.05 7.21
C TYR A 179 8.82 4.12 7.32
N LEU A 180 8.75 5.19 6.53
CA LEU A 180 9.69 6.31 6.62
C LEU A 180 9.24 7.28 7.73
N GLY A 181 10.18 7.83 8.49
CA GLY A 181 9.86 8.95 9.40
C GLY A 181 9.51 10.24 8.65
N PRO A 182 8.84 11.22 9.32
CA PRO A 182 8.28 12.40 8.64
C PRO A 182 9.29 13.22 7.83
N ALA A 183 10.51 13.39 8.31
CA ALA A 183 11.55 14.16 7.63
C ALA A 183 12.02 13.47 6.34
N GLU A 184 12.28 12.16 6.40
CA GLU A 184 12.70 11.39 5.23
C GLU A 184 11.55 11.23 4.23
N TRP A 185 10.32 11.03 4.71
CA TRP A 185 9.13 11.01 3.88
C TRP A 185 8.98 12.32 3.09
N LYS A 186 9.14 13.46 3.77
CA LYS A 186 9.10 14.79 3.13
C LYS A 186 10.17 14.92 2.05
N ARG A 187 11.40 14.54 2.36
CA ARG A 187 12.51 14.58 1.39
C ARG A 187 12.21 13.71 0.14
N LYS A 188 11.65 12.52 0.31
CA LYS A 188 11.24 11.67 -0.82
C LYS A 188 10.08 12.29 -1.61
N SER A 189 9.16 12.94 -0.93
CA SER A 189 8.06 13.69 -1.56
C SER A 189 8.59 14.81 -2.47
N GLU A 190 9.61 15.56 -2.04
CA GLU A 190 10.28 16.58 -2.84
C GLU A 190 11.02 16.01 -4.06
N VAL A 191 11.57 14.79 -3.95
CA VAL A 191 12.12 14.06 -5.11
C VAL A 191 11.02 13.71 -6.11
N LEU A 192 9.84 13.30 -5.64
CA LEU A 192 8.67 13.05 -6.50
C LEU A 192 8.24 14.33 -7.23
N ASP A 193 8.23 15.50 -6.54
CA ASP A 193 7.97 16.81 -7.18
C ASP A 193 8.93 17.05 -8.34
N THR A 194 10.21 16.81 -8.09
CA THR A 194 11.25 16.98 -9.13
C THR A 194 10.98 16.13 -10.36
N TRP A 195 10.52 14.88 -10.19
CA TRP A 195 10.13 14.03 -11.30
C TRP A 195 8.88 14.52 -12.01
N CYS A 196 7.87 14.96 -11.26
CA CYS A 196 6.65 15.52 -11.83
C CYS A 196 6.97 16.73 -12.74
N VAL A 197 7.76 17.68 -12.25
CA VAL A 197 8.19 18.87 -13.01
C VAL A 197 8.96 18.47 -14.29
N LYS A 198 9.91 17.53 -14.18
CA LYS A 198 10.65 17.02 -15.35
C LYS A 198 9.78 16.37 -16.41
N LEU A 199 8.64 15.80 -16.00
CA LEU A 199 7.68 15.13 -16.89
C LEU A 199 6.52 16.04 -17.32
N GLY A 200 6.52 17.31 -16.94
CA GLY A 200 5.46 18.28 -17.26
C GLY A 200 4.14 17.98 -16.54
N ARG A 201 4.19 17.32 -15.38
CA ARG A 201 3.01 16.99 -14.58
C ARG A 201 2.93 17.85 -13.33
N ASP A 202 1.71 18.27 -12.96
CA ASP A 202 1.47 18.96 -11.68
C ASP A 202 1.78 18.02 -10.49
N PRO A 203 2.74 18.38 -9.62
CA PRO A 203 3.06 17.60 -8.42
C PRO A 203 1.85 17.38 -7.50
N ASN A 204 0.89 18.31 -7.45
CA ASN A 204 -0.30 18.22 -6.61
C ASN A 204 -1.33 17.24 -7.14
N SER A 205 -1.17 16.74 -8.37
CA SER A 205 -2.05 15.73 -8.96
C SER A 205 -1.83 14.32 -8.40
N ILE A 206 -0.84 14.11 -7.52
CA ILE A 206 -0.51 12.82 -6.92
C ILE A 206 -0.74 12.90 -5.41
N ALA A 207 -1.71 12.14 -4.91
CA ALA A 207 -1.90 11.96 -3.47
C ALA A 207 -0.69 11.26 -2.84
N ARG A 208 -0.29 11.66 -1.63
CA ARG A 208 0.92 11.17 -0.97
C ARG A 208 0.61 10.60 0.38
N THR A 209 0.93 9.34 0.57
CA THR A 209 0.60 8.58 1.77
C THR A 209 1.82 7.88 2.35
N ILE A 210 1.68 7.43 3.56
CA ILE A 210 2.69 6.71 4.31
C ILE A 210 2.08 5.51 5.01
N ASN A 211 2.74 4.36 4.96
CA ASN A 211 2.46 3.26 5.88
C ASN A 211 3.32 3.40 7.12
N VAL A 212 2.70 3.33 8.28
CA VAL A 212 3.37 3.35 9.58
C VAL A 212 3.01 2.08 10.35
N GLY A 213 3.99 1.49 11.02
CA GLY A 213 3.73 0.34 11.89
C GLY A 213 2.91 0.75 13.11
N PHE A 214 1.94 -0.08 13.51
CA PHE A 214 1.01 0.21 14.58
C PHE A 214 1.37 -0.55 15.86
N TYR A 215 1.94 0.17 16.81
CA TYR A 215 2.34 -0.29 18.15
C TYR A 215 1.78 0.62 19.26
N MET A 216 0.71 1.34 18.96
CA MET A 216 -0.01 2.15 19.93
C MET A 216 -0.78 1.26 20.91
N GLY A 217 -0.84 1.63 22.19
CA GLY A 217 -1.74 1.03 23.17
C GLY A 217 -2.89 1.95 23.54
N ALA A 218 -4.00 1.37 23.96
CA ALA A 218 -5.17 2.13 24.45
C ALA A 218 -4.87 2.89 25.76
N ASP A 219 -3.97 2.36 26.57
CA ASP A 219 -3.52 2.93 27.83
C ASP A 219 -2.00 2.78 28.02
N ALA A 220 -1.45 3.35 29.09
CA ALA A 220 -0.02 3.28 29.39
C ALA A 220 0.50 1.84 29.58
N LYS A 221 -0.32 0.91 30.08
CA LYS A 221 0.05 -0.48 30.29
C LYS A 221 0.16 -1.25 28.97
N SER A 222 -0.83 -1.12 28.10
CA SER A 222 -0.82 -1.72 26.77
C SER A 222 0.24 -1.05 25.86
N ALA A 223 0.42 0.27 25.94
CA ALA A 223 1.47 0.99 25.25
C ALA A 223 2.87 0.46 25.59
N LYS A 224 3.15 0.21 26.89
CA LYS A 224 4.42 -0.40 27.30
C LYS A 224 4.60 -1.80 26.74
N ARG A 225 3.56 -2.64 26.78
CA ARG A 225 3.60 -4.01 26.21
C ARG A 225 3.89 -3.97 24.71
N HIS A 226 3.26 -3.04 23.96
CA HIS A 226 3.47 -2.89 22.52
C HIS A 226 4.85 -2.31 22.20
N GLU A 227 5.39 -1.44 23.05
CA GLU A 227 6.78 -0.99 22.93
C GLU A 227 7.77 -2.15 23.09
N ASP A 228 7.55 -3.05 24.04
CA ASP A 228 8.39 -4.23 24.22
C ASP A 228 8.33 -5.16 22.97
N LEU A 229 7.15 -5.33 22.36
CA LEU A 229 6.99 -6.05 21.09
C LEU A 229 7.73 -5.35 19.94
N TYR A 230 7.61 -4.03 19.82
CA TYR A 230 8.34 -3.25 18.84
C TYR A 230 9.86 -3.41 18.98
N GLN A 231 10.39 -3.31 20.20
CA GLN A 231 11.81 -3.45 20.47
C GLN A 231 12.32 -4.87 20.13
N ASN A 232 11.55 -5.89 20.44
CA ASN A 232 11.90 -7.27 20.12
C ASN A 232 11.89 -7.57 18.62
N HIS A 233 10.97 -6.99 17.86
CA HIS A 233 10.78 -7.24 16.45
C HIS A 233 11.60 -6.27 15.57
N TRP A 234 11.32 -4.97 15.68
CA TRP A 234 11.83 -3.98 14.72
C TRP A 234 13.20 -3.39 15.06
N SER A 235 13.62 -3.39 16.31
CA SER A 235 14.94 -2.88 16.66
C SER A 235 16.07 -3.63 15.95
N ARG A 236 15.86 -4.92 15.68
CA ARG A 236 16.79 -5.76 14.93
C ARG A 236 16.82 -5.41 13.44
N MET A 237 15.70 -4.95 12.88
CA MET A 237 15.55 -4.62 11.47
C MET A 237 15.83 -3.15 11.16
N LYS A 238 15.76 -2.25 12.14
CA LYS A 238 15.98 -0.81 11.96
C LYS A 238 17.31 -0.48 11.28
N ASN A 239 18.38 -1.14 11.67
CA ASN A 239 19.72 -0.92 11.11
C ASN A 239 19.83 -1.45 9.68
N THR A 240 19.03 -2.43 9.29
CA THR A 240 19.06 -3.05 7.95
C THR A 240 18.26 -2.25 6.94
N TYR A 241 17.11 -1.69 7.34
CA TYR A 241 16.16 -1.07 6.41
C TYR A 241 15.94 0.44 6.65
N GLY A 242 16.51 1.03 7.70
CA GLY A 242 16.34 2.46 8.02
C GLY A 242 14.90 2.86 8.35
N LEU A 243 14.06 1.89 8.77
CA LEU A 243 12.64 2.11 9.02
C LEU A 243 12.43 2.87 10.34
N THR A 244 11.70 3.99 10.29
CA THR A 244 11.47 4.87 11.45
C THR A 244 10.02 5.33 11.58
N GLY A 245 9.14 4.93 10.66
CA GLY A 245 7.72 5.30 10.63
C GLY A 245 6.84 4.36 11.45
N PHE A 246 6.66 4.65 12.74
CA PHE A 246 5.85 3.84 13.66
C PHE A 246 5.01 4.71 14.58
N LEU A 247 3.75 4.32 14.81
CA LEU A 247 2.91 4.85 15.89
C LEU A 247 3.15 3.99 17.14
N ARG A 248 3.68 4.62 18.18
CA ARG A 248 4.00 3.97 19.46
C ARG A 248 3.47 4.83 20.61
N GLY A 249 3.39 4.25 21.80
CA GLY A 249 2.89 4.94 22.97
C GLY A 249 1.36 4.93 23.04
N THR A 250 0.79 5.95 23.65
CA THR A 250 -0.66 6.19 23.81
C THR A 250 -1.26 6.96 22.63
N ALA A 251 -2.56 7.14 22.61
CA ALA A 251 -3.26 7.94 21.60
C ALA A 251 -2.69 9.37 21.47
N ARG A 252 -2.29 10.00 22.58
CA ARG A 252 -1.67 11.34 22.57
C ARG A 252 -0.35 11.34 21.79
N GLU A 253 0.52 10.37 22.04
CA GLU A 253 1.82 10.28 21.36
C GLU A 253 1.64 9.90 19.89
N ALA A 254 0.69 9.02 19.57
CA ALA A 254 0.32 8.68 18.19
C ALA A 254 -0.20 9.91 17.43
N THR A 255 -1.04 10.76 18.06
CA THR A 255 -1.52 12.02 17.48
C THR A 255 -0.35 12.95 17.12
N GLU A 256 0.64 13.10 17.98
CA GLU A 256 1.82 13.94 17.71
C GLU A 256 2.60 13.44 16.47
N VAL A 257 2.71 12.12 16.30
CA VAL A 257 3.35 11.51 15.12
C VAL A 257 2.53 11.75 13.85
N VAL A 258 1.22 11.51 13.89
CA VAL A 258 0.31 11.76 12.75
C VAL A 258 0.35 13.23 12.35
N ALA A 259 0.30 14.16 13.34
CA ALA A 259 0.43 15.60 13.11
C ALA A 259 1.75 15.96 12.41
N SER A 260 2.84 15.27 12.72
CA SER A 260 4.13 15.49 12.06
C SER A 260 4.11 15.12 10.58
N TYR A 261 3.41 14.05 10.19
CA TYR A 261 3.18 13.69 8.79
C TYR A 261 2.23 14.68 8.10
N ALA A 262 1.13 15.05 8.73
CA ALA A 262 0.21 16.07 8.20
C ALA A 262 0.94 17.39 7.93
N LYS A 263 1.77 17.86 8.87
CA LYS A 263 2.63 19.05 8.70
C LYS A 263 3.65 18.88 7.56
N ALA A 264 4.13 17.66 7.32
CA ALA A 264 5.02 17.36 6.20
C ALA A 264 4.29 17.32 4.85
N GLY A 265 2.95 17.34 4.83
CA GLY A 265 2.12 17.33 3.62
C GLY A 265 1.56 15.95 3.24
N ALA A 266 1.53 15.00 4.17
CA ALA A 266 0.91 13.70 3.91
C ALA A 266 -0.61 13.85 3.80
N TYR A 267 -1.16 13.32 2.70
CA TYR A 267 -2.60 13.26 2.47
C TYR A 267 -3.29 12.23 3.38
N ARG A 268 -2.62 11.12 3.67
CA ARG A 268 -3.14 10.05 4.52
C ARG A 268 -2.01 9.27 5.19
N VAL A 269 -2.22 8.90 6.44
CA VAL A 269 -1.37 7.98 7.20
C VAL A 269 -2.10 6.65 7.30
N ASN A 270 -1.51 5.57 6.77
CA ASN A 270 -2.05 4.22 6.84
C ASN A 270 -1.40 3.48 8.02
N ILE A 271 -2.18 2.95 8.93
CA ILE A 271 -1.68 2.08 10.00
C ILE A 271 -1.51 0.65 9.50
N ALA A 272 -0.33 0.09 9.67
CA ALA A 272 0.00 -1.27 9.27
C ALA A 272 0.02 -2.20 10.49
N LEU A 273 -0.85 -3.21 10.48
CA LEU A 273 -1.03 -4.18 11.58
C LEU A 273 -0.22 -5.47 11.36
N ARG A 274 0.68 -5.47 10.39
CA ARG A 274 1.33 -6.67 9.88
C ARG A 274 2.11 -7.44 10.93
N GLU A 275 2.88 -6.73 11.74
CA GLU A 275 3.75 -7.30 12.77
C GLU A 275 3.32 -6.88 14.19
N GLY A 276 2.31 -6.06 14.27
CA GLY A 276 1.77 -5.57 15.53
C GLY A 276 0.69 -6.48 16.10
N PRO A 277 0.36 -6.30 17.36
CA PRO A 277 -0.77 -7.00 17.95
C PRO A 277 -2.08 -6.50 17.35
N TYR A 278 -3.03 -7.41 17.11
CA TYR A 278 -4.42 -7.06 16.88
C TYR A 278 -5.08 -6.67 18.21
N ASP A 279 -4.70 -5.54 18.77
CA ASP A 279 -5.27 -4.99 19.99
C ASP A 279 -6.49 -4.13 19.64
N TRP A 280 -7.69 -4.66 19.89
CA TRP A 280 -8.95 -4.01 19.55
C TRP A 280 -9.20 -2.74 20.34
N ASP A 281 -8.75 -2.68 21.59
CA ASP A 281 -8.88 -1.49 22.43
C ASP A 281 -7.97 -0.36 21.89
N ALA A 282 -6.78 -0.71 21.43
CA ALA A 282 -5.87 0.24 20.77
C ALA A 282 -6.41 0.75 19.43
N LEU A 283 -7.01 -0.15 18.62
CA LEU A 283 -7.64 0.24 17.35
C LEU A 283 -8.86 1.15 17.58
N ASP A 284 -9.65 0.86 18.60
CA ASP A 284 -10.81 1.68 18.97
C ASP A 284 -10.38 3.05 19.50
N ALA A 285 -9.35 3.10 20.35
CA ALA A 285 -8.76 4.35 20.82
C ALA A 285 -8.15 5.18 19.66
N PHE A 286 -7.52 4.52 18.67
CA PHE A 286 -7.04 5.23 17.49
C PHE A 286 -8.20 5.85 16.70
N ALA A 287 -9.29 5.10 16.49
CA ALA A 287 -10.45 5.58 15.76
C ALA A 287 -11.22 6.68 16.49
N SER A 288 -11.30 6.63 17.85
CA SER A 288 -12.06 7.62 18.64
C SER A 288 -11.24 8.84 19.04
N ASP A 289 -9.94 8.69 19.32
CA ASP A 289 -9.14 9.75 19.95
C ASP A 289 -8.14 10.39 18.99
N VAL A 290 -7.66 9.64 17.96
CA VAL A 290 -6.65 10.13 17.02
C VAL A 290 -7.31 10.61 15.71
N MET A 291 -8.07 9.74 15.03
CA MET A 291 -8.64 10.05 13.71
C MET A 291 -9.44 11.37 13.66
N PRO A 292 -10.32 11.69 14.63
CA PRO A 292 -11.14 12.90 14.55
C PRO A 292 -10.35 14.20 14.60
N GLN A 293 -9.07 14.17 14.97
CA GLN A 293 -8.22 15.35 15.00
C GLN A 293 -7.68 15.72 13.61
N PHE A 294 -7.88 14.83 12.60
CA PHE A 294 -7.37 15.00 11.24
C PHE A 294 -8.45 14.84 10.16
N ALA A 295 -9.73 14.72 10.56
CA ALA A 295 -10.87 14.60 9.66
C ALA A 295 -11.26 15.94 9.02
#